data_012387927300cef6f30d62b71118f4b7
#
_entry.id   012387927300cef6f30d62b71118f4b7
#
_cell.length_a   1.000
_cell.length_b   1.000
_cell.length_c   1.000
_cell.angle_alpha   90.00
_cell.angle_beta   90.00
_cell.angle_gamma   90.00
#
_symmetry.space_group_name_H-M   'P 1'
#
loop_
_entity.id
_entity.type
_entity.pdbx_description
1 polymer ?
#
loop_
_entity_poly.entity_id
_entity_poly.type
_entity_poly.pdbx_seq_one_letter_code
_entity_poly.pdbx_strand_id
1 'polypeptide(L)'
;MKKILIILLLIGCDTAQKPFPVSHGKTLDGIPFITGRINRQNLINYEHSKWFKDEYEKYRVPSGWVERNKGSLNEMSLKLFLGTWCEDSEREVPGIIKLLEFSEFNFKNIDIYAVSEEKITPENYEKGLNIVNVPTLIFYKNGKEINRFVEFSNISLAKDLEDIIQGKEYYNPYFGIKINE
;
A
#
# COMPACT_ATOMS: atom_id res chain seq x y z
N MET A 1 -41.62 -15.40 -35.03
CA MET A 1 -40.35 -14.69 -35.10
C MET A 1 -39.65 -14.86 -33.74
N LYS A 2 -38.63 -15.75 -33.64
CA LYS A 2 -37.89 -16.00 -32.40
C LYS A 2 -36.79 -14.95 -32.24
N LYS A 3 -36.88 -14.11 -31.18
CA LYS A 3 -35.82 -13.19 -30.83
C LYS A 3 -34.70 -13.96 -30.14
N ILE A 4 -33.54 -14.05 -30.78
CA ILE A 4 -32.31 -14.58 -30.21
C ILE A 4 -31.72 -13.50 -29.34
N LEU A 5 -31.70 -13.71 -28.02
CA LEU A 5 -31.01 -12.87 -27.06
C LEU A 5 -29.53 -13.29 -27.02
N ILE A 6 -28.69 -12.50 -27.66
CA ILE A 6 -27.23 -12.67 -27.58
C ILE A 6 -26.77 -12.09 -26.24
N ILE A 7 -26.49 -12.97 -25.28
CA ILE A 7 -25.81 -12.58 -24.03
C ILE A 7 -24.33 -12.43 -24.36
N LEU A 8 -23.85 -11.18 -24.47
CA LEU A 8 -22.41 -10.87 -24.51
C LEU A 8 -21.83 -11.12 -23.12
N LEU A 9 -21.21 -12.29 -22.93
CA LEU A 9 -20.34 -12.55 -21.81
C LEU A 9 -19.08 -11.68 -21.97
N LEU A 10 -19.06 -10.54 -21.27
CA LEU A 10 -17.83 -9.78 -21.06
C LEU A 10 -16.93 -10.62 -20.15
N ILE A 11 -16.07 -11.43 -20.76
CA ILE A 11 -14.94 -12.04 -20.07
C ILE A 11 -13.98 -10.89 -19.76
N GLY A 12 -14.11 -10.31 -18.58
CA GLY A 12 -13.12 -9.41 -18.01
C GLY A 12 -11.83 -10.23 -17.86
N CYS A 13 -10.91 -10.06 -18.80
CA CYS A 13 -9.56 -10.58 -18.70
C CYS A 13 -8.88 -9.79 -17.57
N ASP A 14 -8.97 -10.28 -16.35
CA ASP A 14 -8.11 -9.84 -15.24
C ASP A 14 -6.69 -10.31 -15.59
N THR A 15 -5.96 -9.51 -16.36
CA THR A 15 -4.56 -9.75 -16.65
C THR A 15 -3.80 -9.51 -15.36
N ALA A 16 -3.67 -10.56 -14.55
CA ALA A 16 -2.84 -10.53 -13.36
C ALA A 16 -1.48 -9.91 -13.70
N GLN A 17 -1.21 -8.76 -13.14
CA GLN A 17 0.02 -8.02 -13.41
C GLN A 17 1.20 -8.90 -12.99
N LYS A 18 2.19 -9.11 -13.89
CA LYS A 18 3.38 -9.89 -13.55
C LYS A 18 4.13 -9.24 -12.40
N PRO A 19 4.73 -10.04 -11.48
CA PRO A 19 5.58 -9.50 -10.43
C PRO A 19 6.79 -8.76 -11.03
N PHE A 20 7.22 -7.70 -10.37
CA PHE A 20 8.47 -7.01 -10.73
C PHE A 20 9.68 -7.84 -10.30
N PRO A 21 10.84 -7.71 -10.97
CA PRO A 21 12.09 -8.25 -10.47
C PRO A 21 12.45 -7.54 -9.15
N VAL A 22 12.93 -8.32 -8.17
CA VAL A 22 13.28 -7.83 -6.83
C VAL A 22 14.65 -8.36 -6.40
N SER A 23 15.30 -7.64 -5.50
CA SER A 23 16.47 -8.13 -4.79
C SER A 23 16.08 -8.85 -3.51
N HIS A 24 16.89 -9.79 -3.06
CA HIS A 24 16.66 -10.56 -1.84
C HIS A 24 17.75 -10.25 -0.82
N GLY A 25 17.37 -10.16 0.44
CA GLY A 25 18.26 -9.95 1.56
C GLY A 25 17.83 -10.73 2.80
N LYS A 26 18.60 -10.55 3.88
CA LYS A 26 18.26 -11.03 5.22
C LYS A 26 18.55 -9.92 6.22
N THR A 27 17.70 -9.81 7.23
CA THR A 27 17.93 -8.95 8.40
C THR A 27 19.15 -9.43 9.19
N LEU A 28 19.57 -8.63 10.16
CA LEU A 28 20.64 -9.04 11.08
C LEU A 28 20.30 -10.34 11.84
N ASP A 29 19.01 -10.55 12.13
CA ASP A 29 18.51 -11.77 12.79
C ASP A 29 18.22 -12.91 11.81
N GLY A 30 18.53 -12.71 10.50
CA GLY A 30 18.39 -13.74 9.47
C GLY A 30 17.01 -13.85 8.84
N ILE A 31 16.07 -12.94 9.12
CA ILE A 31 14.74 -12.92 8.50
C ILE A 31 14.87 -12.56 7.03
N PRO A 32 14.39 -13.40 6.09
CA PRO A 32 14.48 -13.11 4.66
C PRO A 32 13.52 -11.97 4.26
N PHE A 33 13.97 -11.12 3.35
CA PHE A 33 13.16 -10.04 2.78
C PHE A 33 13.44 -9.81 1.30
N ILE A 34 12.53 -9.06 0.66
CA ILE A 34 12.73 -8.54 -0.70
C ILE A 34 12.87 -7.01 -0.67
N THR A 35 13.60 -6.45 -1.66
CA THR A 35 13.73 -5.01 -1.85
C THR A 35 13.58 -4.60 -3.32
N GLY A 36 13.18 -3.34 -3.53
CA GLY A 36 12.96 -2.75 -4.84
C GLY A 36 11.50 -2.39 -5.09
N ARG A 37 11.20 -2.01 -6.33
CA ARG A 37 9.81 -1.76 -6.74
C ARG A 37 9.03 -3.07 -6.80
N ILE A 38 7.87 -3.09 -6.19
CA ILE A 38 7.01 -4.28 -6.14
C ILE A 38 5.57 -3.94 -6.54
N ASN A 39 4.76 -4.97 -6.74
CA ASN A 39 3.31 -4.88 -6.85
C ASN A 39 2.66 -5.94 -5.96
N ARG A 40 1.32 -5.97 -5.96
CA ARG A 40 0.56 -6.95 -5.18
C ARG A 40 0.98 -8.40 -5.50
N GLN A 41 1.33 -8.70 -6.75
CA GLN A 41 1.72 -10.05 -7.14
C GLN A 41 3.06 -10.48 -6.53
N ASN A 42 3.99 -9.54 -6.30
CA ASN A 42 5.21 -9.83 -5.55
C ASN A 42 4.87 -10.28 -4.12
N LEU A 43 3.95 -9.57 -3.43
CA LEU A 43 3.54 -9.94 -2.07
C LEU A 43 2.83 -11.30 -2.01
N ILE A 44 1.99 -11.63 -3.01
CA ILE A 44 1.30 -12.93 -3.06
C ILE A 44 2.27 -14.08 -3.32
N ASN A 45 3.24 -13.88 -4.21
CA ASN A 45 4.14 -14.94 -4.68
C ASN A 45 5.39 -15.11 -3.82
N TYR A 46 5.70 -14.15 -2.95
CA TYR A 46 6.87 -14.25 -2.07
C TYR A 46 6.62 -15.32 -1.01
N GLU A 47 7.46 -16.34 -0.96
CA GLU A 47 7.27 -17.53 -0.10
C GLU A 47 7.18 -17.22 1.40
N HIS A 48 7.79 -16.11 1.85
CA HIS A 48 7.74 -15.65 3.23
C HIS A 48 6.63 -14.64 3.51
N SER A 49 5.72 -14.37 2.55
CA SER A 49 4.61 -13.41 2.70
C SER A 49 3.25 -14.07 2.97
N LYS A 50 3.23 -15.24 3.59
CA LYS A 50 1.95 -15.89 3.97
C LYS A 50 1.05 -14.94 4.78
N TRP A 51 1.66 -14.10 5.61
CA TRP A 51 0.98 -13.05 6.38
C TRP A 51 0.10 -12.15 5.52
N PHE A 52 0.52 -11.82 4.29
CA PHE A 52 -0.23 -10.91 3.42
C PHE A 52 -1.63 -11.44 3.13
N LYS A 53 -1.74 -12.72 2.76
CA LYS A 53 -3.04 -13.34 2.51
C LYS A 53 -3.87 -13.46 3.78
N ASP A 54 -3.26 -13.92 4.87
CA ASP A 54 -3.93 -14.17 6.14
C ASP A 54 -4.52 -12.86 6.72
N GLU A 55 -3.73 -11.77 6.75
CA GLU A 55 -4.18 -10.48 7.26
C GLU A 55 -5.15 -9.78 6.27
N TYR A 56 -4.96 -9.92 4.95
CA TYR A 56 -5.90 -9.42 3.97
C TYR A 56 -7.29 -10.06 4.14
N GLU A 57 -7.37 -11.36 4.36
CA GLU A 57 -8.63 -12.06 4.59
C GLU A 57 -9.31 -11.66 5.92
N LYS A 58 -8.54 -11.40 6.95
CA LYS A 58 -9.03 -10.94 8.26
C LYS A 58 -9.54 -9.51 8.26
N TYR A 59 -8.87 -8.62 7.54
CA TYR A 59 -9.22 -7.20 7.55
C TYR A 59 -10.65 -6.99 7.06
N ARG A 60 -11.43 -6.16 7.79
CA ARG A 60 -12.81 -5.79 7.44
C ARG A 60 -12.86 -4.32 7.09
N VAL A 61 -13.21 -4.02 5.84
CA VAL A 61 -13.47 -2.65 5.39
C VAL A 61 -14.68 -2.11 6.16
N PRO A 62 -14.57 -0.99 6.90
CA PRO A 62 -15.69 -0.45 7.64
C PRO A 62 -16.85 -0.02 6.73
N SER A 63 -18.07 -0.21 7.19
CA SER A 63 -19.27 0.19 6.44
C SER A 63 -19.25 1.67 6.08
N GLY A 64 -19.57 1.99 4.83
CA GLY A 64 -19.62 3.36 4.31
C GLY A 64 -18.25 4.01 4.09
N TRP A 65 -17.14 3.31 4.38
CA TRP A 65 -15.80 3.89 4.20
C TRP A 65 -15.51 4.19 2.73
N VAL A 66 -15.87 3.26 1.85
CA VAL A 66 -15.66 3.39 0.40
C VAL A 66 -16.46 4.58 -0.15
N GLU A 67 -17.73 4.67 0.19
CA GLU A 67 -18.63 5.72 -0.27
C GLU A 67 -18.14 7.11 0.13
N ARG A 68 -17.56 7.25 1.33
CA ARG A 68 -17.04 8.53 1.81
C ARG A 68 -15.71 8.93 1.20
N ASN A 69 -14.90 7.98 0.77
CA ASN A 69 -13.49 8.24 0.45
C ASN A 69 -13.12 8.02 -1.03
N LYS A 70 -13.83 7.15 -1.76
CA LYS A 70 -13.51 6.75 -3.14
C LYS A 70 -13.27 7.94 -4.08
N GLY A 71 -14.13 8.96 -4.04
CA GLY A 71 -14.03 10.14 -4.90
C GLY A 71 -12.70 10.88 -4.71
N SER A 72 -12.43 11.30 -3.48
CA SER A 72 -11.20 12.04 -3.14
C SER A 72 -9.94 11.19 -3.32
N LEU A 73 -9.99 9.91 -2.93
CA LEU A 73 -8.87 8.98 -3.06
C LEU A 73 -8.44 8.80 -4.52
N ASN A 74 -9.39 8.69 -5.46
CA ASN A 74 -9.08 8.50 -6.88
C ASN A 74 -8.52 9.76 -7.58
N GLU A 75 -8.52 10.93 -6.90
CA GLU A 75 -7.82 12.14 -7.34
C GLU A 75 -6.36 12.20 -6.88
N MET A 76 -5.90 11.20 -6.12
CA MET A 76 -4.58 11.18 -5.51
C MET A 76 -3.63 10.23 -6.22
N SER A 77 -2.33 10.45 -6.03
CA SER A 77 -1.30 9.45 -6.27
C SER A 77 -0.60 9.10 -4.97
N LEU A 78 -0.14 7.86 -4.87
CA LEU A 78 0.36 7.28 -3.63
C LEU A 78 1.77 6.72 -3.79
N LYS A 79 2.54 6.72 -2.69
CA LYS A 79 3.75 5.89 -2.57
C LYS A 79 3.67 5.10 -1.27
N LEU A 80 3.86 3.80 -1.37
CA LEU A 80 3.88 2.90 -0.22
C LEU A 80 5.28 2.30 -0.09
N PHE A 81 5.91 2.55 1.05
CA PHE A 81 7.14 1.88 1.47
C PHE A 81 6.80 0.86 2.55
N LEU A 82 7.34 -0.35 2.45
CA LEU A 82 7.09 -1.42 3.40
C LEU A 82 8.31 -2.32 3.57
N GLY A 83 8.45 -2.95 4.74
CA GLY A 83 9.42 -4.02 4.98
C GLY A 83 8.69 -5.37 5.01
N THR A 84 9.08 -6.33 4.16
CA THR A 84 8.52 -7.69 4.23
C THR A 84 9.03 -8.49 5.44
N TRP A 85 9.90 -7.88 6.23
CA TRP A 85 10.47 -8.32 7.50
C TRP A 85 9.85 -7.63 8.71
N CYS A 86 9.00 -6.62 8.49
CA CYS A 86 8.50 -5.72 9.53
C CYS A 86 7.07 -6.11 9.94
N GLU A 87 6.87 -6.44 11.22
CA GLU A 87 5.57 -6.83 11.78
C GLU A 87 4.48 -5.76 11.59
N ASP A 88 4.84 -4.46 11.65
CA ASP A 88 3.90 -3.38 11.39
C ASP A 88 3.47 -3.34 9.92
N SER A 89 4.41 -3.60 9.00
CA SER A 89 4.07 -3.75 7.58
C SER A 89 3.17 -4.95 7.32
N GLU A 90 3.44 -6.08 7.97
CA GLU A 90 2.62 -7.29 7.88
C GLU A 90 1.19 -7.04 8.36
N ARG A 91 1.03 -6.27 9.43
CA ARG A 91 -0.27 -5.92 10.01
C ARG A 91 -1.06 -4.91 9.16
N GLU A 92 -0.43 -3.83 8.71
CA GLU A 92 -1.12 -2.68 8.12
C GLU A 92 -1.27 -2.76 6.58
N VAL A 93 -0.24 -3.27 5.87
CA VAL A 93 -0.22 -3.25 4.39
C VAL A 93 -1.38 -4.04 3.76
N PRO A 94 -1.78 -5.21 4.25
CA PRO A 94 -2.92 -5.93 3.68
C PRO A 94 -4.23 -5.14 3.78
N GLY A 95 -4.44 -4.43 4.90
CA GLY A 95 -5.58 -3.54 5.09
C GLY A 95 -5.55 -2.34 4.15
N ILE A 96 -4.38 -1.71 3.96
CA ILE A 96 -4.17 -0.63 2.98
C ILE A 96 -4.58 -1.11 1.59
N ILE A 97 -4.00 -2.20 1.11
CA ILE A 97 -4.29 -2.74 -0.22
C ILE A 97 -5.79 -3.04 -0.37
N LYS A 98 -6.41 -3.63 0.65
CA LYS A 98 -7.84 -3.96 0.62
C LYS A 98 -8.73 -2.72 0.54
N LEU A 99 -8.43 -1.66 1.30
CA LEU A 99 -9.14 -0.39 1.23
C LEU A 99 -9.04 0.25 -0.16
N LEU A 100 -7.84 0.21 -0.78
CA LEU A 100 -7.62 0.70 -2.14
C LEU A 100 -8.42 -0.12 -3.18
N GLU A 101 -8.38 -1.44 -3.10
CA GLU A 101 -9.11 -2.35 -4.02
C GLU A 101 -10.63 -2.14 -3.92
N PHE A 102 -11.18 -2.08 -2.70
CA PHE A 102 -12.61 -1.87 -2.50
C PHE A 102 -13.07 -0.48 -2.96
N SER A 103 -12.18 0.51 -2.97
CA SER A 103 -12.42 1.84 -3.52
C SER A 103 -12.25 1.90 -5.05
N GLU A 104 -11.98 0.79 -5.71
CA GLU A 104 -11.66 0.73 -7.13
C GLU A 104 -10.54 1.70 -7.50
N PHE A 105 -9.55 1.86 -6.60
CA PHE A 105 -8.41 2.76 -6.83
C PHE A 105 -7.59 2.28 -8.02
N ASN A 106 -7.21 3.21 -8.89
CA ASN A 106 -6.36 2.87 -10.03
C ASN A 106 -4.92 2.60 -9.57
N PHE A 107 -4.51 1.34 -9.52
CA PHE A 107 -3.16 0.94 -9.10
C PHE A 107 -2.02 1.43 -10.02
N LYS A 108 -2.31 2.12 -11.12
CA LYS A 108 -1.29 2.88 -11.87
C LYS A 108 -0.90 4.19 -11.15
N ASN A 109 -1.69 4.61 -10.18
CA ASN A 109 -1.46 5.83 -9.39
C ASN A 109 -0.79 5.54 -8.04
N ILE A 110 -0.30 4.33 -7.80
CA ILE A 110 0.51 3.99 -6.64
C ILE A 110 1.81 3.33 -7.06
N ASP A 111 2.91 3.79 -6.47
CA ASP A 111 4.18 3.08 -6.48
C ASP A 111 4.37 2.38 -5.14
N ILE A 112 4.74 1.10 -5.18
CA ILE A 112 4.97 0.29 -3.97
C ILE A 112 6.44 -0.16 -3.97
N TYR A 113 7.11 0.04 -2.83
CA TYR A 113 8.51 -0.28 -2.65
C TYR A 113 8.72 -1.11 -1.38
N ALA A 114 9.39 -2.24 -1.54
CA ALA A 114 9.90 -3.01 -0.42
C ALA A 114 11.31 -2.53 -0.07
N VAL A 115 11.61 -2.35 1.21
CA VAL A 115 12.88 -1.80 1.71
C VAL A 115 13.61 -2.77 2.64
N SER A 116 14.94 -2.57 2.80
CA SER A 116 15.76 -3.25 3.80
C SER A 116 15.47 -2.73 5.23
N GLU A 117 16.16 -3.27 6.24
CA GLU A 117 16.05 -2.78 7.63
C GLU A 117 16.49 -1.32 7.77
N GLU A 118 17.44 -0.86 6.94
CA GLU A 118 17.89 0.55 6.87
C GLU A 118 16.90 1.45 6.13
N LYS A 119 15.77 0.92 5.67
CA LYS A 119 14.72 1.60 4.88
C LYS A 119 15.21 2.09 3.53
N ILE A 120 16.14 1.36 2.90
CA ILE A 120 16.69 1.68 1.58
C ILE A 120 16.28 0.66 0.52
N THR A 121 16.29 1.10 -0.74
CA THR A 121 16.12 0.27 -1.95
C THR A 121 17.38 0.32 -2.79
N PRO A 122 17.66 -0.71 -3.62
CA PRO A 122 18.84 -0.69 -4.51
C PRO A 122 18.89 0.52 -5.44
N GLU A 123 17.71 1.05 -5.84
CA GLU A 123 17.58 2.17 -6.77
C GLU A 123 17.39 3.53 -6.06
N ASN A 124 17.46 3.57 -4.73
CA ASN A 124 17.27 4.76 -3.89
C ASN A 124 15.91 5.46 -4.10
N TYR A 125 14.82 4.70 -4.23
CA TYR A 125 13.45 5.25 -4.38
C TYR A 125 12.97 6.04 -3.16
N GLU A 126 13.54 5.78 -1.98
CA GLU A 126 13.26 6.46 -0.71
C GLU A 126 13.96 7.81 -0.58
N LYS A 127 14.96 8.07 -1.42
CA LYS A 127 15.83 9.26 -1.28
C LYS A 127 15.03 10.56 -1.31
N GLY A 128 15.28 11.44 -0.32
CA GLY A 128 14.59 12.71 -0.18
C GLY A 128 13.14 12.62 0.33
N LEU A 129 12.64 11.41 0.65
CA LEU A 129 11.26 11.22 1.14
C LEU A 129 11.16 11.07 2.66
N ASN A 130 12.29 11.08 3.38
CA ASN A 130 12.33 10.96 4.85
C ASN A 130 11.51 9.75 5.36
N ILE A 131 11.86 8.55 4.91
CA ILE A 131 11.22 7.30 5.34
C ILE A 131 11.81 6.88 6.69
N VAL A 132 11.22 7.32 7.79
CA VAL A 132 11.69 7.04 9.16
C VAL A 132 11.36 5.62 9.61
N ASN A 133 10.13 5.17 9.32
CA ASN A 133 9.64 3.82 9.67
C ASN A 133 8.75 3.26 8.56
N VAL A 134 8.47 1.97 8.62
CA VAL A 134 7.60 1.26 7.67
C VAL A 134 6.52 0.45 8.39
N PRO A 135 5.30 0.38 7.79
CA PRO A 135 4.96 0.95 6.50
C PRO A 135 4.83 2.47 6.52
N THR A 136 5.19 3.13 5.41
CA THR A 136 4.88 4.54 5.17
C THR A 136 4.06 4.66 3.90
N LEU A 137 2.83 5.19 4.01
CA LEU A 137 1.96 5.50 2.87
C LEU A 137 1.85 7.00 2.71
N ILE A 138 2.43 7.54 1.63
CA ILE A 138 2.46 8.96 1.32
C ILE A 138 1.35 9.29 0.32
N PHE A 139 0.57 10.32 0.62
CA PHE A 139 -0.52 10.81 -0.22
C PHE A 139 -0.11 12.09 -0.94
N TYR A 140 -0.29 12.11 -2.25
CA TYR A 140 -0.03 13.27 -3.11
C TYR A 140 -1.29 13.74 -3.80
N LYS A 141 -1.50 15.05 -3.87
CA LYS A 141 -2.51 15.69 -4.71
C LYS A 141 -1.82 16.75 -5.58
N ASN A 142 -2.04 16.69 -6.90
CA ASN A 142 -1.39 17.57 -7.88
C ASN A 142 0.15 17.57 -7.76
N GLY A 143 0.75 16.41 -7.50
CA GLY A 143 2.19 16.24 -7.36
C GLY A 143 2.80 16.73 -6.05
N LYS A 144 1.99 17.30 -5.14
CA LYS A 144 2.43 17.77 -3.83
C LYS A 144 1.98 16.79 -2.75
N GLU A 145 2.91 16.40 -1.85
CA GLU A 145 2.55 15.64 -0.66
C GLU A 145 1.57 16.44 0.20
N ILE A 146 0.46 15.80 0.57
CA ILE A 146 -0.55 16.40 1.46
C ILE A 146 -0.43 15.88 2.88
N ASN A 147 -0.11 14.59 3.06
CA ASN A 147 0.13 13.94 4.36
C ASN A 147 0.65 12.51 4.15
N ARG A 148 1.00 11.81 5.24
CA ARG A 148 1.44 10.41 5.24
C ARG A 148 1.00 9.66 6.50
N PHE A 149 0.67 8.39 6.32
CA PHE A 149 0.55 7.39 7.38
C PHE A 149 1.93 6.76 7.61
N VAL A 150 2.32 6.54 8.87
CA VAL A 150 3.64 5.97 9.23
C VAL A 150 3.48 4.94 10.34
N GLU A 151 3.95 3.75 10.08
CA GLU A 151 4.12 2.60 10.96
C GLU A 151 2.81 2.02 11.47
N PHE A 152 2.12 2.66 12.39
CA PHE A 152 0.87 2.18 12.96
C PHE A 152 -0.18 3.29 13.09
N SER A 153 -1.44 2.87 13.23
CA SER A 153 -2.56 3.81 13.33
C SER A 153 -2.72 4.41 14.73
N ASN A 154 -3.09 5.69 14.80
CA ASN A 154 -3.43 6.37 16.06
C ASN A 154 -4.77 5.88 16.63
N ILE A 155 -5.76 5.67 15.76
CA ILE A 155 -7.12 5.22 16.11
C ILE A 155 -7.41 3.86 15.48
N SER A 156 -7.36 3.81 14.17
CA SER A 156 -7.45 2.61 13.35
C SER A 156 -6.99 2.95 11.93
N LEU A 157 -6.46 1.97 11.21
CA LEU A 157 -6.01 2.16 9.83
C LEU A 157 -7.04 2.89 8.97
N ALA A 158 -8.28 2.41 8.94
CA ALA A 158 -9.33 3.02 8.12
C ALA A 158 -9.64 4.46 8.54
N LYS A 159 -9.63 4.78 9.85
CA LYS A 159 -9.92 6.13 10.34
C LYS A 159 -8.80 7.09 10.01
N ASP A 160 -7.56 6.68 10.21
CA ASP A 160 -6.39 7.50 9.96
C ASP A 160 -6.26 7.82 8.46
N LEU A 161 -6.44 6.81 7.58
CA LEU A 161 -6.45 7.03 6.13
C LEU A 161 -7.64 7.93 5.70
N GLU A 162 -8.82 7.75 6.29
CA GLU A 162 -9.98 8.63 6.03
C GLU A 162 -9.67 10.10 6.37
N ASP A 163 -9.02 10.36 7.51
CA ASP A 163 -8.68 11.74 7.92
C ASP A 163 -7.67 12.38 6.95
N ILE A 164 -6.67 11.62 6.51
CA ILE A 164 -5.72 12.08 5.49
C ILE A 164 -6.45 12.39 4.16
N ILE A 165 -7.26 11.46 3.66
CA ILE A 165 -7.97 11.58 2.38
C ILE A 165 -8.93 12.77 2.38
N GLN A 166 -9.57 13.02 3.51
CA GLN A 166 -10.52 14.12 3.67
C GLN A 166 -9.87 15.46 4.05
N GLY A 167 -8.52 15.50 4.17
CA GLY A 167 -7.78 16.69 4.54
C GLY A 167 -8.06 17.19 5.95
N LYS A 168 -8.47 16.30 6.86
CA LYS A 168 -8.63 16.62 8.28
C LYS A 168 -7.26 16.73 8.96
N GLU A 169 -7.25 17.32 10.15
CA GLU A 169 -6.05 17.34 10.97
C GLU A 169 -5.63 15.91 11.32
N TYR A 170 -4.41 15.55 10.89
CA TYR A 170 -3.81 14.25 11.16
C TYR A 170 -2.30 14.40 11.29
N TYR A 171 -1.78 13.89 12.40
CA TYR A 171 -0.35 13.80 12.70
C TYR A 171 -0.01 12.33 12.92
N ASN A 172 0.87 11.77 12.08
CA ASN A 172 1.39 10.42 12.31
C ASN A 172 2.30 10.41 13.56
N PRO A 173 2.61 9.24 14.15
CA PRO A 173 3.41 9.12 15.38
C PRO A 173 4.80 9.75 15.29
N TYR A 174 5.32 9.98 14.10
CA TYR A 174 6.66 10.51 13.82
C TYR A 174 6.64 11.91 13.21
N PHE A 175 5.53 12.62 13.36
CA PHE A 175 5.40 13.98 12.82
C PHE A 175 6.49 14.90 13.39
N GLY A 176 7.22 15.58 12.49
CA GLY A 176 8.33 16.47 12.85
C GLY A 176 9.69 15.80 13.02
N ILE A 177 9.77 14.47 13.03
CA ILE A 177 11.05 13.76 13.06
C ILE A 177 11.68 13.78 11.66
N LYS A 178 12.97 14.13 11.61
CA LYS A 178 13.79 14.06 10.40
C LYS A 178 14.94 13.10 10.65
N ILE A 179 15.21 12.21 9.69
CA ILE A 179 16.46 11.47 9.63
C ILE A 179 17.51 12.35 8.93
N ASN A 180 18.70 12.42 9.50
CA ASN A 180 19.82 13.09 8.84
C ASN A 180 20.22 12.21 7.64
N GLU A 181 20.22 12.79 6.44
CA GLU A 181 20.73 12.17 5.22
C GLU A 181 22.27 12.13 5.20
#